data_3b39a239f527b790a92a8627e47b087a
#
_entry.id   3b39a239f527b790a92a8627e47b087a
#
_cell.length_a   1.000
_cell.length_b   1.000
_cell.length_c   1.000
_cell.angle_alpha   90.00
_cell.angle_beta   90.00
_cell.angle_gamma   90.00
#
_symmetry.space_group_name_H-M   'P 1'
#
loop_
_entity.id
_entity.type
_entity.pdbx_description
1 polymer ?
#
loop_
_entity_poly.entity_id
_entity_poly.type
_entity_poly.pdbx_seq_one_letter_code
_entity_poly.pdbx_strand_id
1 'polypeptide(L)'
;VNNGTKKDIYKAFTDLSKLTTTNDYVLIYYSGHGQIKAEQAYWIPTDGSENWGSGDWINIAEIDIFLTDIKAHHLAVLVDSCFVGSKFKGMNIIDSISMSDQSSEHYGKYLESALTLRSRSVLASGTTGQVSDTVKGTGHSKFALSILNQLNVFDKQSYPLDIQSMAVLMKGNF
;
A
#
# COMPACT_ATOMS: atom_id res chain seq x y z
N VAL A 1 -2.28 13.71 -3.75
CA VAL A 1 -1.09 14.57 -3.95
C VAL A 1 -0.38 14.07 -5.19
N ASN A 2 -0.21 14.90 -6.19
CA ASN A 2 0.52 14.55 -7.41
C ASN A 2 1.84 15.32 -7.42
N ASN A 3 2.96 14.61 -7.68
CA ASN A 3 4.32 15.16 -7.61
C ASN A 3 4.58 15.94 -6.30
N GLY A 4 4.26 15.31 -5.16
CA GLY A 4 4.29 15.95 -3.86
C GLY A 4 5.70 16.18 -3.32
N THR A 5 5.91 17.35 -2.72
CA THR A 5 7.04 17.61 -1.85
C THR A 5 6.89 16.87 -0.52
N LYS A 6 7.98 16.79 0.26
CA LYS A 6 7.91 16.24 1.63
C LYS A 6 6.82 16.92 2.46
N LYS A 7 6.73 18.23 2.38
CA LYS A 7 5.70 19.02 3.08
C LYS A 7 4.28 18.67 2.64
N ASP A 8 4.06 18.47 1.33
CA ASP A 8 2.74 18.12 0.79
C ASP A 8 2.30 16.74 1.24
N ILE A 9 3.22 15.78 1.27
CA ILE A 9 2.97 14.42 1.73
C ILE A 9 2.60 14.42 3.22
N TYR A 10 3.37 15.11 4.06
CA TYR A 10 3.08 15.23 5.50
C TYR A 10 1.75 15.93 5.76
N LYS A 11 1.46 16.99 5.00
CA LYS A 11 0.16 17.65 5.07
C LYS A 11 -0.98 16.71 4.73
N ALA A 12 -0.85 15.91 3.69
CA ALA A 12 -1.87 14.94 3.29
C ALA A 12 -2.16 13.91 4.40
N PHE A 13 -1.13 13.36 5.05
CA PHE A 13 -1.31 12.46 6.20
C PHE A 13 -1.96 13.17 7.40
N THR A 14 -1.53 14.40 7.69
CA THR A 14 -2.11 15.21 8.77
C THR A 14 -3.59 15.52 8.50
N ASP A 15 -3.94 15.82 7.26
CA ASP A 15 -5.33 16.07 6.88
C ASP A 15 -6.16 14.78 6.99
N LEU A 16 -5.64 13.63 6.54
CA LEU A 16 -6.30 12.33 6.70
C LEU A 16 -6.57 11.98 8.16
N SER A 17 -5.59 12.20 9.07
CA SER A 17 -5.78 11.91 10.50
C SER A 17 -6.88 12.76 11.15
N LYS A 18 -7.08 13.99 10.65
CA LYS A 18 -8.13 14.90 11.13
C LYS A 18 -9.51 14.62 10.55
N LEU A 19 -9.56 14.22 9.27
CA LEU A 19 -10.80 14.05 8.53
C LEU A 19 -11.43 12.68 8.74
N THR A 20 -10.60 11.65 9.01
CA THR A 20 -11.09 10.27 9.10
C THR A 20 -11.72 9.95 10.45
N THR A 21 -12.76 9.15 10.40
CA THR A 21 -13.49 8.58 11.54
C THR A 21 -13.39 7.05 11.52
N THR A 22 -13.93 6.40 12.55
CA THR A 22 -14.01 4.93 12.61
C THR A 22 -14.96 4.31 11.59
N ASN A 23 -15.72 5.11 10.84
CA ASN A 23 -16.65 4.64 9.80
C ASN A 23 -16.04 4.74 8.40
N ASP A 24 -14.79 5.21 8.29
CA ASP A 24 -14.15 5.43 7.00
C ASP A 24 -13.27 4.25 6.59
N TYR A 25 -13.14 4.09 5.28
CA TYR A 25 -12.22 3.20 4.60
C TYR A 25 -11.21 4.05 3.85
N VAL A 26 -9.93 3.85 4.09
CA VAL A 26 -8.87 4.65 3.48
C VAL A 26 -7.96 3.77 2.64
N LEU A 27 -7.76 4.17 1.40
CA LEU A 27 -6.79 3.59 0.49
C LEU A 27 -5.72 4.65 0.17
N ILE A 28 -4.47 4.33 0.46
CA ILE A 28 -3.33 5.16 0.10
C ILE A 28 -2.53 4.44 -0.97
N TYR A 29 -2.29 5.08 -2.09
CA TYR A 29 -1.40 4.59 -3.14
C TYR A 29 -0.20 5.52 -3.25
N TYR A 30 0.98 4.97 -3.00
CA TYR A 30 2.25 5.66 -3.21
C TYR A 30 2.93 5.07 -4.44
N SER A 31 3.28 5.91 -5.40
CA SER A 31 4.12 5.57 -6.54
C SER A 31 5.26 6.58 -6.62
N GLY A 32 6.48 6.09 -6.47
CA GLY A 32 7.65 6.96 -6.44
C GLY A 32 8.94 6.23 -6.12
N HIS A 33 10.01 6.99 -6.03
CA HIS A 33 11.30 6.42 -5.66
C HIS A 33 11.35 6.01 -4.19
N GLY A 34 11.96 4.86 -3.94
CA GLY A 34 12.29 4.37 -2.60
C GLY A 34 13.76 3.97 -2.52
N GLN A 35 14.35 4.14 -1.36
CA GLN A 35 15.75 3.84 -1.10
C GLN A 35 15.94 3.24 0.29
N ILE A 36 16.88 2.30 0.41
CA ILE A 36 17.39 1.85 1.71
C ILE A 36 18.73 2.53 1.98
N LYS A 37 18.85 3.14 3.16
CA LYS A 37 20.09 3.72 3.63
C LYS A 37 20.23 3.49 5.13
N ALA A 38 21.41 3.03 5.58
CA ALA A 38 21.65 2.71 6.99
C ALA A 38 20.53 1.81 7.58
N GLU A 39 20.14 0.76 6.86
CA GLU A 39 19.07 -0.20 7.21
C GLU A 39 17.66 0.39 7.36
N GLN A 40 17.48 1.66 7.03
CA GLN A 40 16.19 2.31 7.01
C GLN A 40 15.69 2.51 5.58
N ALA A 41 14.38 2.47 5.39
CA ALA A 41 13.75 2.72 4.12
C ALA A 41 13.15 4.12 4.07
N TYR A 42 13.20 4.72 2.89
CA TYR A 42 12.77 6.08 2.65
C TYR A 42 11.94 6.17 1.38
N TRP A 43 10.92 7.01 1.41
CA TRP A 43 10.32 7.57 0.21
C TRP A 43 11.07 8.85 -0.17
N ILE A 44 11.31 9.03 -1.48
CA ILE A 44 11.98 10.21 -2.00
C ILE A 44 10.92 11.10 -2.65
N PRO A 45 10.54 12.23 -2.03
CA PRO A 45 9.60 13.17 -2.59
C PRO A 45 10.23 13.97 -3.74
N THR A 46 9.44 14.77 -4.44
CA THR A 46 9.93 15.52 -5.61
C THR A 46 10.99 16.57 -5.29
N ASP A 47 11.03 17.04 -4.07
CA ASP A 47 12.06 17.95 -3.53
C ASP A 47 13.21 17.21 -2.82
N GLY A 48 13.19 15.87 -2.85
CA GLY A 48 14.26 15.06 -2.29
C GLY A 48 15.54 15.16 -3.10
N SER A 49 16.66 15.51 -2.44
CA SER A 49 17.96 15.59 -3.07
C SER A 49 18.55 14.20 -3.35
N GLU A 50 19.49 14.12 -4.29
CA GLU A 50 20.25 12.89 -4.53
C GLU A 50 21.19 12.55 -3.36
N ASN A 51 21.50 13.52 -2.50
CA ASN A 51 22.40 13.36 -1.38
C ASN A 51 21.62 12.95 -0.12
N TRP A 52 21.77 11.70 0.30
CA TRP A 52 21.24 11.24 1.57
C TRP A 52 21.86 12.06 2.73
N GLY A 53 20.99 12.40 3.70
CA GLY A 53 21.41 13.17 4.87
C GLY A 53 21.01 14.65 4.86
N SER A 54 20.44 15.13 3.75
CA SER A 54 19.87 16.48 3.66
C SER A 54 18.59 16.67 4.50
N GLY A 55 17.99 15.56 4.98
CA GLY A 55 16.75 15.61 5.78
C GLY A 55 15.46 15.74 4.97
N ASP A 56 15.56 15.73 3.64
CA ASP A 56 14.44 15.89 2.71
C ASP A 56 13.79 14.58 2.28
N TRP A 57 14.42 13.43 2.53
CA TRP A 57 13.78 12.12 2.37
C TRP A 57 12.81 11.82 3.52
N ILE A 58 11.79 11.01 3.24
CA ILE A 58 10.76 10.63 4.21
C ILE A 58 11.06 9.23 4.73
N ASN A 59 11.39 9.12 6.01
CA ASN A 59 11.60 7.80 6.64
C ASN A 59 10.27 7.05 6.75
N ILE A 60 10.26 5.76 6.41
CA ILE A 60 9.05 4.92 6.51
C ILE A 60 8.55 4.82 7.96
N ALA A 61 9.43 4.89 8.94
CA ALA A 61 9.01 4.93 10.33
C ALA A 61 8.17 6.19 10.67
N GLU A 62 8.41 7.32 10.00
CA GLU A 62 7.58 8.52 10.15
C GLU A 62 6.21 8.33 9.50
N ILE A 63 6.17 7.67 8.34
CA ILE A 63 4.90 7.30 7.70
C ILE A 63 4.09 6.35 8.60
N ASP A 64 4.73 5.37 9.21
CA ASP A 64 4.10 4.40 10.11
C ASP A 64 3.42 5.11 11.31
N ILE A 65 4.05 6.16 11.85
CA ILE A 65 3.46 7.00 12.89
C ILE A 65 2.19 7.70 12.38
N PHE A 66 2.24 8.34 11.21
CA PHE A 66 1.07 8.98 10.63
C PHE A 66 -0.08 7.99 10.36
N LEU A 67 0.24 6.79 9.87
CA LEU A 67 -0.76 5.75 9.64
C LEU A 67 -1.45 5.30 10.94
N THR A 68 -0.73 5.34 12.06
CA THR A 68 -1.30 5.01 13.38
C THR A 68 -2.35 6.04 13.81
N ASP A 69 -2.18 7.30 13.46
CA ASP A 69 -3.10 8.39 13.81
C ASP A 69 -4.39 8.42 12.96
N ILE A 70 -4.40 7.73 11.81
CA ILE A 70 -5.59 7.64 10.96
C ILE A 70 -6.64 6.74 11.63
N LYS A 71 -7.84 7.29 11.88
CA LYS A 71 -8.91 6.63 12.63
C LYS A 71 -9.73 5.63 11.81
N ALA A 72 -9.56 5.59 10.51
CA ALA A 72 -10.34 4.76 9.60
C ALA A 72 -10.49 3.31 10.10
N HIS A 73 -11.64 2.69 9.83
CA HIS A 73 -11.91 1.30 10.16
C HIS A 73 -10.97 0.37 9.40
N HIS A 74 -10.89 0.55 8.08
CA HIS A 74 -9.93 -0.14 7.23
C HIS A 74 -8.95 0.85 6.62
N LEU A 75 -7.67 0.51 6.67
CA LEU A 75 -6.61 1.27 6.03
C LEU A 75 -5.74 0.33 5.20
N ALA A 76 -5.69 0.58 3.91
CA ALA A 76 -4.81 -0.12 3.00
C ALA A 76 -3.78 0.84 2.39
N VAL A 77 -2.52 0.43 2.38
CA VAL A 77 -1.44 1.16 1.73
C VAL A 77 -0.86 0.31 0.61
N LEU A 78 -0.98 0.79 -0.61
CA LEU A 78 -0.38 0.18 -1.79
C LEU A 78 0.89 0.94 -2.13
N VAL A 79 2.04 0.25 -2.14
CA VAL A 79 3.35 0.87 -2.31
C VAL A 79 4.01 0.37 -3.59
N ASP A 80 4.00 1.21 -4.60
CA ASP A 80 4.69 0.99 -5.87
C ASP A 80 6.06 1.69 -5.86
N SER A 81 6.98 1.08 -5.13
CA SER A 81 8.30 1.66 -4.87
C SER A 81 9.33 0.58 -4.55
N CYS A 82 10.60 0.88 -4.84
CA CYS A 82 11.71 -0.02 -4.52
C CYS A 82 11.91 -0.17 -2.99
N PHE A 83 12.31 -1.35 -2.54
CA PHE A 83 12.90 -1.65 -1.21
C PHE A 83 12.06 -1.34 0.04
N VAL A 84 10.81 -0.95 -0.06
CA VAL A 84 10.09 -0.32 1.06
C VAL A 84 9.15 -1.25 1.81
N GLY A 85 8.67 -2.32 1.16
CA GLY A 85 7.60 -3.17 1.69
C GLY A 85 7.90 -3.83 3.05
N SER A 86 9.14 -4.25 3.30
CA SER A 86 9.53 -4.98 4.51
C SER A 86 9.75 -4.10 5.75
N LYS A 87 9.61 -2.79 5.65
CA LYS A 87 9.96 -1.84 6.73
C LYS A 87 8.77 -1.23 7.47
N PHE A 88 7.55 -1.52 7.03
CA PHE A 88 6.35 -1.15 7.79
C PHE A 88 6.18 -2.09 8.99
N LYS A 89 6.17 -1.54 10.21
CA LYS A 89 6.12 -2.33 11.47
C LYS A 89 4.73 -2.37 12.10
N GLY A 90 3.95 -1.33 11.92
CA GLY A 90 2.62 -1.16 12.53
C GLY A 90 1.47 -1.78 11.73
N MET A 91 1.75 -2.40 10.59
CA MET A 91 0.74 -2.94 9.67
C MET A 91 1.02 -4.41 9.34
N ASN A 92 -0.03 -5.18 9.11
CA ASN A 92 0.11 -6.54 8.60
C ASN A 92 0.66 -6.50 7.18
N ILE A 93 1.91 -6.91 7.01
CA ILE A 93 2.48 -7.15 5.69
C ILE A 93 1.85 -8.45 5.19
N ILE A 94 1.08 -8.35 4.11
CA ILE A 94 0.49 -9.53 3.51
C ILE A 94 1.56 -10.22 2.68
N ASP A 95 2.32 -11.08 3.32
CA ASP A 95 3.08 -12.12 2.66
C ASP A 95 2.13 -13.30 2.46
N SER A 96 1.94 -13.68 1.19
CA SER A 96 1.15 -14.82 0.72
C SER A 96 0.66 -15.80 1.79
N ILE A 97 -0.58 -15.67 2.24
CA ILE A 97 -1.27 -16.72 2.96
C ILE A 97 -1.85 -17.68 1.93
N SER A 98 -1.53 -18.95 2.08
CA SER A 98 -2.17 -20.05 1.33
C SER A 98 -3.66 -20.09 1.70
N MET A 99 -4.52 -19.64 0.82
CA MET A 99 -5.96 -19.90 0.94
C MET A 99 -6.24 -21.30 0.35
N SER A 100 -6.13 -22.32 1.17
CA SER A 100 -6.67 -23.63 0.90
C SER A 100 -8.05 -23.72 1.58
N ASP A 101 -9.07 -23.49 0.87
CA ASP A 101 -10.47 -23.91 1.01
C ASP A 101 -11.46 -22.77 0.73
N GLN A 102 -11.92 -22.72 -0.50
CA GLN A 102 -12.96 -21.78 -0.92
C GLN A 102 -14.33 -22.49 -0.98
N SER A 103 -14.88 -22.88 0.16
CA SER A 103 -16.32 -23.13 0.19
C SER A 103 -17.06 -21.81 0.34
N SER A 104 -18.14 -21.61 -0.41
CA SER A 104 -18.93 -20.37 -0.42
C SER A 104 -19.43 -19.94 0.96
N GLU A 105 -19.66 -20.89 1.87
CA GLU A 105 -20.12 -20.64 3.25
C GLU A 105 -19.00 -20.07 4.14
N HIS A 106 -17.78 -20.56 4.00
CA HIS A 106 -16.60 -20.02 4.70
C HIS A 106 -16.25 -18.62 4.22
N TYR A 107 -16.43 -18.33 2.92
CA TYR A 107 -16.18 -17.01 2.35
C TYR A 107 -17.16 -15.96 2.90
N GLY A 108 -18.46 -16.29 3.04
CA GLY A 108 -19.45 -15.39 3.65
C GLY A 108 -19.11 -15.03 5.10
N LYS A 109 -18.76 -16.00 5.93
CA LYS A 109 -18.33 -15.78 7.32
C LYS A 109 -17.01 -14.98 7.41
N TYR A 110 -16.07 -15.25 6.49
CA TYR A 110 -14.84 -14.49 6.37
C TYR A 110 -15.12 -13.02 6.06
N LEU A 111 -15.97 -12.73 5.08
CA LEU A 111 -16.34 -11.37 4.72
C LEU A 111 -17.01 -10.61 5.86
N GLU A 112 -17.96 -11.24 6.55
CA GLU A 112 -18.62 -10.65 7.71
C GLU A 112 -17.61 -10.30 8.80
N SER A 113 -16.69 -11.21 9.10
CA SER A 113 -15.59 -10.99 10.03
C SER A 113 -14.64 -9.88 9.54
N ALA A 114 -14.28 -9.91 8.27
CA ALA A 114 -13.38 -8.91 7.67
C ALA A 114 -13.97 -7.50 7.67
N LEU A 115 -15.29 -7.37 7.49
CA LEU A 115 -15.97 -6.08 7.52
C LEU A 115 -16.13 -5.53 8.95
N THR A 116 -16.17 -6.39 9.95
CA THR A 116 -16.36 -5.98 11.36
C THR A 116 -15.05 -5.71 12.10
N LEU A 117 -13.94 -6.32 11.65
CA LEU A 117 -12.63 -6.16 12.29
C LEU A 117 -11.84 -5.00 11.67
N ARG A 118 -11.30 -4.14 12.53
CA ARG A 118 -10.40 -3.07 12.08
C ARG A 118 -9.15 -3.68 11.42
N SER A 119 -8.83 -3.24 10.22
CA SER A 119 -7.67 -3.74 9.48
C SER A 119 -6.68 -2.64 9.09
N ARG A 120 -5.41 -3.03 9.06
CA ARG A 120 -4.27 -2.24 8.61
C ARG A 120 -3.40 -3.12 7.71
N SER A 121 -3.35 -2.82 6.43
CA SER A 121 -2.65 -3.67 5.46
C SER A 121 -1.72 -2.87 4.56
N VAL A 122 -0.55 -3.42 4.26
CA VAL A 122 0.38 -2.89 3.26
C VAL A 122 0.58 -3.94 2.19
N LEU A 123 0.41 -3.54 0.93
CA LEU A 123 0.79 -4.33 -0.24
C LEU A 123 1.84 -3.55 -1.02
N ALA A 124 3.03 -4.11 -1.15
CA ALA A 124 4.14 -3.49 -1.83
C ALA A 124 4.55 -4.27 -3.10
N SER A 125 5.00 -3.54 -4.12
CA SER A 125 5.46 -4.09 -5.39
C SER A 125 6.74 -4.90 -5.27
N GLY A 126 7.55 -4.66 -4.24
CA GLY A 126 8.77 -5.40 -3.95
C GLY A 126 9.25 -5.22 -2.53
N THR A 127 9.89 -6.26 -1.98
CA THR A 127 10.41 -6.26 -0.60
C THR A 127 11.92 -6.04 -0.55
N THR A 128 12.68 -6.53 -1.52
CA THR A 128 14.15 -6.60 -1.46
C THR A 128 14.87 -6.18 -2.74
N GLY A 129 14.17 -5.78 -3.80
CA GLY A 129 14.76 -5.50 -5.09
C GLY A 129 14.27 -4.21 -5.75
N GLN A 130 14.90 -3.87 -6.88
CA GLN A 130 14.41 -2.84 -7.78
C GLN A 130 13.07 -3.28 -8.39
N VAL A 131 12.08 -2.42 -8.33
CA VAL A 131 10.79 -2.68 -8.98
C VAL A 131 10.92 -2.41 -10.47
N SER A 132 10.21 -3.20 -11.27
CA SER A 132 10.18 -3.04 -12.72
C SER A 132 9.61 -1.69 -13.12
N ASP A 133 10.32 -1.03 -14.00
CA ASP A 133 9.90 0.19 -14.65
C ASP A 133 8.55 0.07 -15.38
N THR A 134 8.08 1.18 -15.90
CA THR A 134 6.85 1.30 -16.70
C THR A 134 6.79 0.26 -17.82
N VAL A 135 5.69 -0.47 -17.90
CA VAL A 135 5.43 -1.40 -19.00
C VAL A 135 5.24 -0.60 -20.29
N LYS A 136 6.05 -0.93 -21.30
CA LYS A 136 6.06 -0.22 -22.57
C LYS A 136 4.66 -0.08 -23.17
N GLY A 137 4.27 1.14 -23.48
CA GLY A 137 2.99 1.47 -24.12
C GLY A 137 1.80 1.62 -23.16
N THR A 138 1.97 1.41 -21.87
CA THR A 138 0.86 1.50 -20.90
C THR A 138 0.94 2.74 -19.99
N GLY A 139 2.12 3.30 -19.78
CA GLY A 139 2.34 4.36 -18.81
C GLY A 139 2.27 3.93 -17.34
N HIS A 140 2.13 2.61 -17.08
CA HIS A 140 1.98 2.05 -15.74
C HIS A 140 3.09 1.05 -15.41
N SER A 141 3.43 0.91 -14.14
CA SER A 141 4.26 -0.19 -13.65
C SER A 141 3.52 -1.53 -13.75
N LYS A 142 4.24 -2.65 -13.67
CA LYS A 142 3.60 -3.97 -13.58
C LYS A 142 2.68 -4.06 -12.36
N PHE A 143 3.10 -3.50 -11.22
CA PHE A 143 2.31 -3.49 -10.00
C PHE A 143 0.99 -2.72 -10.19
N ALA A 144 1.05 -1.50 -10.74
CA ALA A 144 -0.14 -0.71 -11.04
C ALA A 144 -1.09 -1.44 -12.00
N LEU A 145 -0.57 -2.04 -13.08
CA LEU A 145 -1.39 -2.83 -14.01
C LEU A 145 -2.05 -4.02 -13.33
N SER A 146 -1.33 -4.73 -12.48
CA SER A 146 -1.89 -5.87 -11.74
C SER A 146 -3.02 -5.43 -10.81
N ILE A 147 -2.85 -4.30 -10.10
CA ILE A 147 -3.92 -3.71 -9.27
C ILE A 147 -5.14 -3.37 -10.13
N LEU A 148 -4.96 -2.64 -11.23
CA LEU A 148 -6.05 -2.24 -12.12
C LEU A 148 -6.80 -3.45 -12.69
N ASN A 149 -6.07 -4.50 -13.07
CA ASN A 149 -6.67 -5.74 -13.55
C ASN A 149 -7.51 -6.42 -12.47
N GLN A 150 -7.01 -6.49 -11.23
CA GLN A 150 -7.78 -7.07 -10.12
C GLN A 150 -9.01 -6.24 -9.77
N LEU A 151 -8.91 -4.92 -9.73
CA LEU A 151 -10.06 -4.04 -9.53
C LEU A 151 -11.16 -4.31 -10.58
N ASN A 152 -10.79 -4.47 -11.85
CA ASN A 152 -11.74 -4.83 -12.91
C ASN A 152 -12.39 -6.20 -12.71
N VAL A 153 -11.65 -7.18 -12.15
CA VAL A 153 -12.20 -8.51 -11.83
C VAL A 153 -13.20 -8.42 -10.69
N PHE A 154 -12.84 -7.73 -9.60
CA PHE A 154 -13.73 -7.54 -8.44
C PHE A 154 -15.00 -6.78 -8.81
N ASP A 155 -14.90 -5.71 -9.61
CA ASP A 155 -16.06 -4.95 -10.08
C ASP A 155 -17.04 -5.82 -10.88
N LYS A 156 -16.54 -6.61 -11.83
CA LYS A 156 -17.37 -7.50 -12.64
C LYS A 156 -18.03 -8.64 -11.87
N GLN A 157 -17.41 -9.09 -10.80
CA GLN A 157 -17.88 -10.22 -9.99
C GLN A 157 -18.70 -9.78 -8.78
N SER A 158 -18.81 -8.47 -8.54
CA SER A 158 -19.48 -7.89 -7.35
C SER A 158 -18.92 -8.42 -6.02
N TYR A 159 -17.64 -8.81 -6.01
CA TYR A 159 -16.95 -9.20 -4.77
C TYR A 159 -16.43 -7.96 -4.05
N PRO A 160 -16.48 -7.94 -2.71
CA PRO A 160 -15.81 -6.89 -1.94
C PRO A 160 -14.30 -6.92 -2.17
N LEU A 161 -13.71 -5.75 -2.29
CA LEU A 161 -12.26 -5.60 -2.45
C LEU A 161 -11.55 -6.00 -1.15
N ASP A 162 -10.86 -7.12 -1.19
CA ASP A 162 -10.00 -7.59 -0.12
C ASP A 162 -8.53 -7.59 -0.55
N ILE A 163 -7.71 -6.87 0.20
CA ILE A 163 -6.27 -6.72 -0.10
C ILE A 163 -5.51 -8.05 -0.04
N GLN A 164 -5.94 -8.99 0.81
CA GLN A 164 -5.32 -10.31 0.90
C GLN A 164 -5.59 -11.13 -0.37
N SER A 165 -6.84 -11.19 -0.79
CA SER A 165 -7.23 -11.85 -2.04
C SER A 165 -6.54 -11.21 -3.25
N MET A 166 -6.45 -9.87 -3.27
CA MET A 166 -5.71 -9.15 -4.30
C MET A 166 -4.24 -9.57 -4.35
N ALA A 167 -3.56 -9.63 -3.21
CA ALA A 167 -2.14 -10.01 -3.14
C ALA A 167 -1.89 -11.44 -3.66
N VAL A 168 -2.79 -12.39 -3.33
CA VAL A 168 -2.69 -13.77 -3.80
C VAL A 168 -2.86 -13.85 -5.32
N LEU A 169 -3.89 -13.17 -5.86
CA LEU A 169 -4.17 -13.17 -7.29
C LEU A 169 -3.07 -12.47 -8.11
N MET A 170 -2.42 -11.46 -7.53
CA MET A 170 -1.32 -10.77 -8.18
C MET A 170 -0.06 -11.62 -8.29
N LYS A 171 0.22 -12.50 -7.33
CA LYS A 171 1.43 -13.37 -7.36
C LYS A 171 1.47 -14.32 -8.55
N GLY A 172 0.34 -14.74 -9.06
CA GLY A 172 0.27 -15.59 -10.27
C GLY A 172 0.60 -14.87 -11.58
N ASN A 173 0.76 -13.54 -11.54
CA ASN A 173 0.95 -12.69 -12.72
C ASN A 173 2.34 -12.01 -12.80
N PHE A 174 3.28 -12.38 -11.89
CA PHE A 174 4.66 -11.88 -11.87
C PHE A 174 5.66 -12.94 -12.27
#